data_4c8ad960cdf6347d5dd6c0c7c6454068
#
_entry.id   4c8ad960cdf6347d5dd6c0c7c6454068
#
_cell.length_a   1.000
_cell.length_b   1.000
_cell.length_c   1.000
_cell.angle_alpha   90.00
_cell.angle_beta   90.00
_cell.angle_gamma   90.00
#
_symmetry.space_group_name_H-M   'P 1'
#
loop_
_entity.id
_entity.type
_entity.pdbx_description
1 polymer ?
#
loop_
_entity_poly.entity_id
_entity_poly.type
_entity_poly.pdbx_seq_one_letter_code
_entity_poly.pdbx_strand_id
1 'polypeptide(L)'
;MPKRGNSMSMRDNLDISAYLVLGPENTLGRPVADVVAQAVAAGFTCVQVRSKECSARELISCTAQASEVIRQAGAQDRVALLIDDRLDAVYAARQQGIKVDGVHVGQTDIPVEACRALLGPDAVVGLSARADEMLEYVKTADMSLVDYLGVGPLHETPTKTDCGLAADGTIITKSLEDLVALHQASPVPIVVGGGVKVADIPAVAQTGVDGFFVVSAVCAAPDPHAAAQELVQAWNAAKQAS
;
A
#
# COMPACT_ATOMS: atom_id res chain seq x y z
N MET A 1 25.30 21.09 -18.82
CA MET A 1 24.44 20.33 -17.90
C MET A 1 24.10 19.01 -18.58
N PRO A 2 24.38 17.84 -18.00
CA PRO A 2 23.98 16.58 -18.62
C PRO A 2 22.45 16.50 -18.61
N LYS A 3 21.86 16.16 -19.75
CA LYS A 3 20.45 15.82 -19.86
C LYS A 3 20.19 14.65 -18.91
N ARG A 4 19.35 14.83 -17.88
CA ARG A 4 18.80 13.70 -17.11
C ARG A 4 18.09 12.81 -18.13
N GLY A 5 18.58 11.59 -18.29
CA GLY A 5 17.85 10.58 -19.05
C GLY A 5 16.46 10.47 -18.42
N ASN A 6 15.44 10.33 -19.25
CA ASN A 6 14.04 10.16 -18.86
C ASN A 6 13.90 8.77 -18.18
N SER A 7 14.35 8.64 -16.92
CA SER A 7 13.99 7.47 -16.13
C SER A 7 12.51 7.65 -15.77
N MET A 8 11.69 6.70 -16.17
CA MET A 8 10.28 6.67 -15.79
C MET A 8 10.19 6.75 -14.28
N SER A 9 9.25 7.53 -13.76
CA SER A 9 9.04 7.65 -12.30
C SER A 9 8.43 6.36 -11.76
N MET A 10 8.52 6.15 -10.43
CA MET A 10 7.80 5.04 -9.81
C MET A 10 6.28 5.16 -10.01
N ARG A 11 5.77 6.38 -10.12
CA ARG A 11 4.37 6.64 -10.44
C ARG A 11 3.95 6.04 -11.78
N ASP A 12 4.79 6.17 -12.81
CA ASP A 12 4.52 5.65 -14.17
C ASP A 12 4.61 4.11 -14.22
N ASN A 13 5.35 3.50 -13.29
CA ASN A 13 5.59 2.06 -13.22
C ASN A 13 4.99 1.43 -11.97
N LEU A 14 3.99 2.06 -11.36
CA LEU A 14 3.43 1.60 -10.10
C LEU A 14 2.75 0.23 -10.26
N ASP A 15 3.30 -0.75 -9.57
CA ASP A 15 2.72 -2.09 -9.43
C ASP A 15 2.28 -2.28 -7.97
N ILE A 16 0.98 -2.40 -7.76
CA ILE A 16 0.36 -2.64 -6.45
C ILE A 16 -0.19 -4.07 -6.30
N SER A 17 0.21 -4.98 -7.17
CA SER A 17 -0.31 -6.36 -7.21
C SER A 17 -0.12 -7.11 -5.90
N ALA A 18 1.02 -6.92 -5.23
CA ALA A 18 1.33 -7.48 -3.93
C ALA A 18 1.91 -6.39 -3.00
N TYR A 19 1.12 -5.98 -2.01
CA TYR A 19 1.39 -4.80 -1.22
C TYR A 19 1.49 -5.14 0.26
N LEU A 20 2.64 -4.85 0.87
CA LEU A 20 2.90 -5.04 2.30
C LEU A 20 2.73 -3.73 3.06
N VAL A 21 1.90 -3.73 4.09
CA VAL A 21 1.80 -2.63 5.07
C VAL A 21 2.38 -3.11 6.39
N LEU A 22 3.35 -2.39 6.96
CA LEU A 22 3.97 -2.79 8.21
C LEU A 22 4.56 -1.61 9.00
N GLY A 23 4.70 -1.84 10.29
CA GLY A 23 5.42 -1.00 11.25
C GLY A 23 6.02 -1.86 12.36
N PRO A 24 6.81 -1.28 13.26
CA PRO A 24 7.42 -2.01 14.38
C PRO A 24 6.41 -2.78 15.22
N GLU A 25 5.21 -2.22 15.40
CA GLU A 25 4.13 -2.83 16.18
C GLU A 25 3.53 -4.09 15.56
N ASN A 26 3.76 -4.34 14.28
CA ASN A 26 3.18 -5.46 13.55
C ASN A 26 4.13 -6.66 13.38
N THR A 27 5.43 -6.48 13.62
CA THR A 27 6.47 -7.44 13.24
C THR A 27 6.85 -8.44 14.35
N LEU A 28 6.13 -8.43 15.48
CA LEU A 28 6.41 -9.29 16.65
C LEU A 28 7.87 -9.18 17.15
N GLY A 29 8.41 -7.96 17.14
CA GLY A 29 9.77 -7.66 17.59
C GLY A 29 10.87 -7.96 16.56
N ARG A 30 10.52 -8.42 15.35
CA ARG A 30 11.49 -8.51 14.25
C ARG A 30 11.83 -7.12 13.72
N PRO A 31 13.06 -6.86 13.25
CA PRO A 31 13.36 -5.63 12.52
C PRO A 31 12.45 -5.49 11.29
N VAL A 32 11.88 -4.31 11.09
CA VAL A 32 11.02 -4.02 9.91
C VAL A 32 11.77 -4.31 8.61
N ALA A 33 13.05 -3.94 8.54
CA ALA A 33 13.91 -4.20 7.39
C ALA A 33 13.99 -5.69 7.01
N ASP A 34 14.05 -6.59 8.00
CA ASP A 34 14.14 -8.04 7.76
C ASP A 34 12.85 -8.58 7.14
N VAL A 35 11.69 -8.10 7.59
CA VAL A 35 10.39 -8.49 7.01
C VAL A 35 10.24 -7.92 5.60
N VAL A 36 10.66 -6.66 5.38
CA VAL A 36 10.67 -6.06 4.04
C VAL A 36 11.57 -6.84 3.08
N ALA A 37 12.78 -7.19 3.50
CA ALA A 37 13.70 -7.95 2.66
C ALA A 37 13.11 -9.30 2.23
N GLN A 38 12.46 -10.02 3.16
CA GLN A 38 11.80 -11.30 2.90
C GLN A 38 10.61 -11.17 1.95
N ALA A 39 9.76 -10.15 2.14
CA ALA A 39 8.62 -9.89 1.27
C ALA A 39 9.06 -9.48 -0.15
N VAL A 40 10.06 -8.62 -0.27
CA VAL A 40 10.63 -8.22 -1.58
C VAL A 40 11.25 -9.39 -2.32
N ALA A 41 11.98 -10.27 -1.61
CA ALA A 41 12.52 -11.50 -2.18
C ALA A 41 11.42 -12.47 -2.65
N ALA A 42 10.27 -12.49 -1.97
CA ALA A 42 9.11 -13.29 -2.34
C ALA A 42 8.28 -12.70 -3.50
N GLY A 43 8.56 -11.45 -3.93
CA GLY A 43 7.90 -10.82 -5.08
C GLY A 43 6.90 -9.71 -4.75
N PHE A 44 6.89 -9.18 -3.54
CA PHE A 44 6.09 -7.99 -3.22
C PHE A 44 6.59 -6.78 -4.01
N THR A 45 5.65 -5.96 -4.50
CA THR A 45 5.87 -4.86 -5.44
C THR A 45 5.67 -3.49 -4.80
N CYS A 46 4.99 -3.44 -3.65
CA CYS A 46 4.78 -2.22 -2.91
C CYS A 46 4.95 -2.45 -1.40
N VAL A 47 5.59 -1.51 -0.73
CA VAL A 47 5.80 -1.52 0.74
C VAL A 47 5.35 -0.19 1.30
N GLN A 48 4.51 -0.21 2.33
CA GLN A 48 4.11 0.97 3.11
C GLN A 48 4.59 0.84 4.54
N VAL A 49 5.43 1.77 4.97
CA VAL A 49 5.81 1.88 6.38
C VAL A 49 4.72 2.66 7.11
N ARG A 50 4.05 1.98 8.03
CA ARG A 50 2.93 2.52 8.81
C ARG A 50 3.15 2.29 10.30
N SER A 51 3.16 3.38 11.08
CA SER A 51 3.13 3.33 12.54
C SER A 51 2.30 4.50 13.07
N LYS A 52 1.41 4.20 14.00
CA LYS A 52 0.63 5.21 14.74
C LYS A 52 1.34 5.62 16.04
N GLU A 53 2.39 4.91 16.44
CA GLU A 53 3.07 5.08 17.72
C GLU A 53 4.45 5.74 17.56
N CYS A 54 5.13 5.52 16.43
CA CYS A 54 6.45 6.08 16.17
C CYS A 54 6.46 7.62 16.10
N SER A 55 7.47 8.22 16.67
CA SER A 55 7.82 9.61 16.37
C SER A 55 8.20 9.76 14.88
N ALA A 56 8.17 10.98 14.34
CA ALA A 56 8.61 11.23 12.97
C ALA A 56 10.04 10.75 12.72
N ARG A 57 10.94 10.92 13.68
CA ARG A 57 12.35 10.50 13.59
C ARG A 57 12.48 8.98 13.48
N GLU A 58 11.73 8.23 14.28
CA GLU A 58 11.73 6.77 14.27
C GLU A 58 11.14 6.25 12.96
N LEU A 59 10.03 6.85 12.50
CA LEU A 59 9.39 6.48 11.23
C LEU A 59 10.33 6.71 10.04
N ILE A 60 11.06 7.84 10.00
CA ILE A 60 12.06 8.12 8.97
C ILE A 60 13.21 7.11 9.05
N SER A 61 13.69 6.77 10.25
CA SER A 61 14.75 5.77 10.43
C SER A 61 14.32 4.39 9.96
N CYS A 62 13.10 3.97 10.29
CA CYS A 62 12.51 2.71 9.84
C CYS A 62 12.37 2.66 8.31
N THR A 63 11.91 3.78 7.73
CA THR A 63 11.79 3.92 6.27
C THR A 63 13.16 3.89 5.57
N ALA A 64 14.19 4.50 6.17
CA ALA A 64 15.55 4.44 5.63
C ALA A 64 16.10 3.01 5.58
N GLN A 65 15.84 2.22 6.62
CA GLN A 65 16.21 0.81 6.67
C GLN A 65 15.47 -0.02 5.61
N ALA A 66 14.16 0.21 5.45
CA ALA A 66 13.37 -0.42 4.39
C ALA A 66 13.88 -0.05 2.99
N SER A 67 14.17 1.24 2.75
CA SER A 67 14.76 1.73 1.50
C SER A 67 16.09 1.06 1.19
N GLU A 68 16.96 0.89 2.19
CA GLU A 68 18.27 0.28 2.03
C GLU A 68 18.19 -1.21 1.65
N VAL A 69 17.30 -2.00 2.29
CA VAL A 69 17.15 -3.41 1.92
C VAL A 69 16.54 -3.59 0.53
N ILE A 70 15.60 -2.71 0.12
CA ILE A 70 15.07 -2.69 -1.26
C ILE A 70 16.20 -2.39 -2.26
N ARG A 71 17.08 -1.44 -1.94
CA ARG A 71 18.25 -1.09 -2.76
C ARG A 71 19.25 -2.27 -2.85
N GLN A 72 19.55 -2.93 -1.74
CA GLN A 72 20.43 -4.10 -1.69
C GLN A 72 19.91 -5.27 -2.49
N ALA A 73 18.58 -5.42 -2.57
CA ALA A 73 17.92 -6.42 -3.42
C ALA A 73 17.89 -6.03 -4.91
N GLY A 74 18.44 -4.85 -5.31
CA GLY A 74 18.35 -4.33 -6.67
C GLY A 74 16.92 -4.09 -7.13
N ALA A 75 16.01 -3.75 -6.19
CA ALA A 75 14.57 -3.68 -6.42
C ALA A 75 14.02 -2.25 -6.41
N GLN A 76 14.86 -1.22 -6.32
CA GLN A 76 14.45 0.17 -6.19
C GLN A 76 13.61 0.71 -7.37
N ASP A 77 13.73 0.12 -8.55
CA ASP A 77 13.01 0.54 -9.74
C ASP A 77 11.71 -0.25 -9.98
N ARG A 78 11.44 -1.29 -9.15
CA ARG A 78 10.25 -2.14 -9.24
C ARG A 78 9.41 -2.22 -7.98
N VAL A 79 9.96 -1.82 -6.83
CA VAL A 79 9.26 -1.83 -5.54
C VAL A 79 9.02 -0.40 -5.09
N ALA A 80 7.75 -0.01 -5.02
CA ALA A 80 7.35 1.27 -4.46
C ALA A 80 7.50 1.26 -2.93
N LEU A 81 8.09 2.31 -2.37
CA LEU A 81 8.18 2.52 -0.93
C LEU A 81 7.40 3.76 -0.52
N LEU A 82 6.40 3.58 0.32
CA LEU A 82 5.48 4.61 0.78
C LEU A 82 5.53 4.76 2.29
N ILE A 83 5.11 5.93 2.79
CA ILE A 83 4.82 6.17 4.22
C ILE A 83 3.32 6.42 4.36
N ASP A 84 2.72 5.86 5.43
CA ASP A 84 1.31 6.06 5.77
C ASP A 84 1.11 7.41 6.49
N ASP A 85 0.09 8.19 6.10
CA ASP A 85 -0.42 9.42 6.70
C ASP A 85 0.59 10.59 6.84
N ARG A 86 1.85 10.30 7.11
CA ARG A 86 2.88 11.26 7.55
C ARG A 86 3.62 11.90 6.36
N LEU A 87 2.94 12.85 5.68
CA LEU A 87 3.52 13.65 4.58
C LEU A 87 4.80 14.38 5.00
N ASP A 88 4.86 14.86 6.24
CA ASP A 88 6.05 15.47 6.84
C ASP A 88 7.25 14.51 6.87
N ALA A 89 7.02 13.25 7.23
CA ALA A 89 8.07 12.23 7.25
C ALA A 89 8.54 11.87 5.83
N VAL A 90 7.64 11.79 4.85
CA VAL A 90 8.01 11.59 3.43
C VAL A 90 8.92 12.72 2.96
N TYR A 91 8.51 13.97 3.19
CA TYR A 91 9.28 15.13 2.79
C TYR A 91 10.67 15.15 3.46
N ALA A 92 10.72 14.95 4.78
CA ALA A 92 11.97 14.95 5.53
C ALA A 92 12.90 13.80 5.12
N ALA A 93 12.38 12.61 4.84
CA ALA A 93 13.15 11.47 4.34
C ALA A 93 13.79 11.79 2.98
N ARG A 94 13.01 12.34 2.04
CA ARG A 94 13.52 12.76 0.72
C ARG A 94 14.62 13.82 0.81
N GLN A 95 14.50 14.79 1.75
CA GLN A 95 15.56 15.79 1.99
C GLN A 95 16.87 15.18 2.51
N GLN A 96 16.80 14.00 3.11
CA GLN A 96 17.97 13.22 3.57
C GLN A 96 18.52 12.27 2.49
N GLY A 97 17.94 12.27 1.28
CA GLY A 97 18.34 11.39 0.19
C GLY A 97 17.81 9.96 0.31
N ILE A 98 16.87 9.70 1.22
CA ILE A 98 16.23 8.41 1.35
C ILE A 98 15.20 8.28 0.20
N LYS A 99 15.27 7.15 -0.54
CA LYS A 99 14.28 6.85 -1.58
C LYS A 99 12.96 6.51 -0.90
N VAL A 100 11.97 7.39 -1.09
CA VAL A 100 10.57 7.22 -0.73
C VAL A 100 9.75 7.73 -1.91
N ASP A 101 8.89 6.88 -2.44
CA ASP A 101 8.16 7.18 -3.69
C ASP A 101 6.93 8.04 -3.44
N GLY A 102 6.34 7.94 -2.25
CA GLY A 102 5.16 8.74 -1.96
C GLY A 102 4.53 8.48 -0.60
N VAL A 103 3.24 8.78 -0.53
CA VAL A 103 2.42 8.72 0.68
C VAL A 103 1.12 7.97 0.40
N HIS A 104 0.59 7.28 1.40
CA HIS A 104 -0.80 6.83 1.44
C HIS A 104 -1.53 7.59 2.54
N VAL A 105 -2.70 8.13 2.24
CA VAL A 105 -3.51 8.92 3.18
C VAL A 105 -4.93 8.41 3.27
N GLY A 106 -5.58 8.66 4.40
CA GLY A 106 -7.01 8.46 4.61
C GLY A 106 -7.81 9.76 4.48
N GLN A 107 -9.12 9.67 4.72
CA GLN A 107 -10.06 10.78 4.58
C GLN A 107 -9.90 11.90 5.61
N THR A 108 -9.28 11.60 6.75
CA THR A 108 -9.06 12.56 7.86
C THR A 108 -7.63 13.07 7.92
N ASP A 109 -6.78 12.61 7.01
CA ASP A 109 -5.38 13.00 6.91
C ASP A 109 -5.21 14.24 6.02
N ILE A 110 -3.97 14.53 5.66
CA ILE A 110 -3.65 15.65 4.77
C ILE A 110 -4.31 15.42 3.39
N PRO A 111 -5.04 16.39 2.84
CA PRO A 111 -5.70 16.26 1.54
C PRO A 111 -4.73 15.90 0.41
N VAL A 112 -5.20 15.10 -0.56
CA VAL A 112 -4.39 14.63 -1.69
C VAL A 112 -3.80 15.77 -2.53
N GLU A 113 -4.50 16.90 -2.63
CA GLU A 113 -4.03 18.12 -3.30
C GLU A 113 -2.75 18.67 -2.64
N ALA A 114 -2.73 18.69 -1.31
CA ALA A 114 -1.56 19.13 -0.55
C ALA A 114 -0.40 18.12 -0.68
N CYS A 115 -0.70 16.83 -0.67
CA CYS A 115 0.30 15.79 -0.92
C CYS A 115 0.95 15.98 -2.29
N ARG A 116 0.14 16.13 -3.33
CA ARG A 116 0.61 16.34 -4.71
C ARG A 116 1.40 17.64 -4.86
N ALA A 117 0.93 18.74 -4.28
CA ALA A 117 1.60 20.04 -4.32
C ALA A 117 2.99 20.00 -3.66
N LEU A 118 3.13 19.28 -2.53
CA LEU A 118 4.40 19.20 -1.81
C LEU A 118 5.38 18.21 -2.42
N LEU A 119 4.90 17.03 -2.82
CA LEU A 119 5.76 15.93 -3.28
C LEU A 119 6.07 15.96 -4.78
N GLY A 120 5.30 16.74 -5.54
CA GLY A 120 5.46 16.89 -6.99
C GLY A 120 4.75 15.84 -7.83
N PRO A 121 4.84 15.96 -9.17
CA PRO A 121 4.07 15.14 -10.11
C PRO A 121 4.50 13.68 -10.16
N ASP A 122 5.75 13.38 -9.82
CA ASP A 122 6.33 12.04 -9.92
C ASP A 122 6.11 11.19 -8.66
N ALA A 123 5.52 11.78 -7.60
CA ALA A 123 5.23 11.07 -6.36
C ALA A 123 4.02 10.16 -6.51
N VAL A 124 4.04 9.03 -5.81
CA VAL A 124 2.87 8.17 -5.64
C VAL A 124 1.99 8.71 -4.52
N VAL A 125 0.70 8.89 -4.78
CA VAL A 125 -0.31 9.30 -3.79
C VAL A 125 -1.42 8.27 -3.78
N GLY A 126 -1.46 7.46 -2.73
CA GLY A 126 -2.54 6.52 -2.46
C GLY A 126 -3.60 7.10 -1.54
N LEU A 127 -4.84 6.67 -1.69
CA LEU A 127 -5.95 7.13 -0.88
C LEU A 127 -6.82 5.96 -0.42
N SER A 128 -7.15 5.92 0.89
CA SER A 128 -8.24 5.12 1.42
C SER A 128 -9.50 5.97 1.51
N ALA A 129 -10.55 5.62 0.77
CA ALA A 129 -11.84 6.27 0.91
C ALA A 129 -12.70 5.54 1.98
N ARG A 130 -13.70 6.25 2.53
CA ARG A 130 -14.64 5.64 3.48
C ARG A 130 -15.42 4.52 2.81
N ALA A 131 -15.61 3.43 3.55
CA ALA A 131 -16.20 2.22 3.01
C ALA A 131 -17.64 2.41 2.48
N ASP A 132 -18.43 3.25 3.14
CA ASP A 132 -19.83 3.54 2.81
C ASP A 132 -20.00 4.52 1.63
N GLU A 133 -18.99 5.35 1.36
CA GLU A 133 -19.07 6.43 0.34
C GLU A 133 -18.16 6.18 -0.87
N MET A 134 -17.40 5.08 -0.89
CA MET A 134 -16.32 4.89 -1.87
C MET A 134 -16.81 4.91 -3.33
N LEU A 135 -17.94 4.26 -3.62
CA LEU A 135 -18.48 4.22 -4.97
C LEU A 135 -18.94 5.60 -5.46
N GLU A 136 -19.50 6.41 -4.56
CA GLU A 136 -19.88 7.80 -4.88
C GLU A 136 -18.64 8.67 -5.02
N TYR A 137 -17.66 8.48 -4.14
CA TYR A 137 -16.40 9.21 -4.17
C TYR A 137 -15.67 9.06 -5.52
N VAL A 138 -15.50 7.82 -6.02
CA VAL A 138 -14.80 7.59 -7.30
C VAL A 138 -15.54 8.19 -8.51
N LYS A 139 -16.85 8.43 -8.41
CA LYS A 139 -17.66 9.04 -9.48
C LYS A 139 -17.61 10.57 -9.46
N THR A 140 -17.36 11.19 -8.32
CA THR A 140 -17.54 12.64 -8.11
C THR A 140 -16.25 13.39 -7.80
N ALA A 141 -15.24 12.73 -7.24
CA ALA A 141 -13.96 13.33 -6.91
C ALA A 141 -13.02 13.47 -8.12
N ASP A 142 -12.12 14.44 -8.05
CA ASP A 142 -11.01 14.55 -9.02
C ASP A 142 -9.94 13.48 -8.72
N MET A 143 -10.06 12.36 -9.42
CA MET A 143 -9.13 11.22 -9.28
C MET A 143 -7.79 11.44 -9.97
N SER A 144 -7.56 12.54 -10.68
CA SER A 144 -6.27 12.83 -11.35
C SER A 144 -5.09 13.01 -10.39
N LEU A 145 -5.39 13.33 -9.13
CA LEU A 145 -4.41 13.55 -8.07
C LEU A 145 -4.05 12.27 -7.31
N VAL A 146 -4.82 11.19 -7.50
CA VAL A 146 -4.69 9.90 -6.82
C VAL A 146 -4.12 8.87 -7.79
N ASP A 147 -3.22 8.02 -7.35
CA ASP A 147 -2.59 7.00 -8.19
C ASP A 147 -3.18 5.61 -7.96
N TYR A 148 -3.76 5.37 -6.78
CA TYR A 148 -4.49 4.15 -6.47
C TYR A 148 -5.40 4.33 -5.25
N LEU A 149 -6.40 3.46 -5.13
CA LEU A 149 -7.29 3.37 -3.97
C LEU A 149 -6.99 2.14 -3.12
N GLY A 150 -6.86 2.36 -1.81
CA GLY A 150 -6.89 1.30 -0.81
C GLY A 150 -8.31 1.02 -0.33
N VAL A 151 -8.77 -0.21 -0.47
CA VAL A 151 -10.13 -0.65 -0.17
C VAL A 151 -10.14 -1.76 0.87
N GLY A 152 -11.05 -1.70 1.82
CA GLY A 152 -11.23 -2.73 2.83
C GLY A 152 -12.09 -2.25 3.99
N PRO A 153 -12.23 -3.07 5.02
CA PRO A 153 -11.65 -4.42 5.13
C PRO A 153 -12.46 -5.48 4.36
N LEU A 154 -11.76 -6.52 3.87
CA LEU A 154 -12.42 -7.70 3.29
C LEU A 154 -13.04 -8.57 4.40
N HIS A 155 -12.31 -8.71 5.51
CA HIS A 155 -12.76 -9.37 6.74
C HIS A 155 -12.51 -8.48 7.94
N GLU A 156 -13.30 -8.63 9.00
CA GLU A 156 -13.03 -7.97 10.27
C GLU A 156 -11.61 -8.32 10.74
N THR A 157 -10.86 -7.31 11.17
CA THR A 157 -9.47 -7.47 11.57
C THR A 157 -9.11 -6.52 12.71
N PRO A 158 -8.40 -7.00 13.73
CA PRO A 158 -7.91 -6.15 14.81
C PRO A 158 -6.71 -5.29 14.41
N THR A 159 -6.08 -5.56 13.27
CA THR A 159 -4.82 -4.92 12.86
C THR A 159 -5.00 -3.46 12.44
N LYS A 160 -6.16 -3.10 11.88
CA LYS A 160 -6.47 -1.74 11.42
C LYS A 160 -7.89 -1.40 11.85
N THR A 161 -8.04 -0.92 13.07
CA THR A 161 -9.33 -0.58 13.69
C THR A 161 -10.00 0.66 13.10
N ASP A 162 -9.27 1.46 12.34
CA ASP A 162 -9.72 2.65 11.62
C ASP A 162 -10.12 2.38 10.16
N CYS A 163 -10.03 1.13 9.70
CA CYS A 163 -10.38 0.73 8.35
C CYS A 163 -11.84 0.27 8.28
N GLY A 164 -12.58 0.80 7.30
CA GLY A 164 -13.97 0.40 7.07
C GLY A 164 -14.99 0.95 8.07
N LEU A 165 -14.63 1.98 8.84
CA LEU A 165 -15.56 2.63 9.76
C LEU A 165 -16.62 3.43 8.99
N ALA A 166 -17.88 3.13 9.23
CA ALA A 166 -19.01 3.97 8.87
C ALA A 166 -19.08 5.22 9.77
N ALA A 167 -19.96 6.16 9.42
CA ALA A 167 -20.14 7.39 10.20
C ALA A 167 -20.60 7.13 11.65
N ASP A 168 -21.29 6.03 11.91
CA ASP A 168 -21.75 5.59 13.24
C ASP A 168 -20.74 4.74 14.01
N GLY A 169 -19.54 4.49 13.42
CA GLY A 169 -18.48 3.69 14.03
C GLY A 169 -18.59 2.18 13.79
N THR A 170 -19.58 1.71 13.01
CA THR A 170 -19.67 0.29 12.64
C THR A 170 -18.61 -0.07 11.61
N ILE A 171 -18.10 -1.32 11.66
CA ILE A 171 -17.17 -1.82 10.65
C ILE A 171 -17.98 -2.37 9.47
N ILE A 172 -17.76 -1.82 8.28
CA ILE A 172 -18.34 -2.29 7.03
C ILE A 172 -17.27 -3.07 6.27
N THR A 173 -17.46 -4.38 6.14
CA THR A 173 -16.64 -5.21 5.26
C THR A 173 -17.08 -5.07 3.81
N LYS A 174 -16.16 -5.28 2.87
CA LYS A 174 -16.44 -5.26 1.44
C LYS A 174 -16.74 -6.65 0.92
N SER A 175 -17.86 -6.80 0.22
CA SER A 175 -18.17 -8.02 -0.52
C SER A 175 -17.40 -8.08 -1.85
N LEU A 176 -17.34 -9.25 -2.48
CA LEU A 176 -16.74 -9.38 -3.82
C LEU A 176 -17.50 -8.58 -4.87
N GLU A 177 -18.83 -8.47 -4.73
CA GLU A 177 -19.70 -7.65 -5.58
C GLU A 177 -19.36 -6.16 -5.46
N ASP A 178 -19.08 -5.67 -4.24
CA ASP A 178 -18.61 -4.29 -4.02
C ASP A 178 -17.30 -4.03 -4.74
N LEU A 179 -16.36 -4.99 -4.69
CA LEU A 179 -15.06 -4.88 -5.36
C LEU A 179 -15.22 -4.82 -6.89
N VAL A 180 -16.10 -5.65 -7.46
CA VAL A 180 -16.43 -5.62 -8.90
C VAL A 180 -17.00 -4.25 -9.28
N ALA A 181 -17.98 -3.76 -8.53
CA ALA A 181 -18.62 -2.47 -8.79
C ALA A 181 -17.61 -1.30 -8.70
N LEU A 182 -16.70 -1.34 -7.71
CA LEU A 182 -15.66 -0.33 -7.55
C LEU A 182 -14.64 -0.38 -8.68
N HIS A 183 -14.17 -1.58 -9.06
CA HIS A 183 -13.23 -1.74 -10.18
C HIS A 183 -13.82 -1.19 -11.49
N GLN A 184 -15.10 -1.46 -11.76
CA GLN A 184 -15.76 -0.94 -12.96
C GLN A 184 -15.95 0.59 -12.96
N ALA A 185 -16.07 1.19 -11.79
CA ALA A 185 -16.29 2.63 -11.64
C ALA A 185 -15.02 3.45 -11.49
N SER A 186 -13.95 2.86 -10.98
CA SER A 186 -12.72 3.58 -10.65
C SER A 186 -11.86 3.86 -11.89
N PRO A 187 -11.42 5.10 -12.09
CA PRO A 187 -10.46 5.43 -13.14
C PRO A 187 -8.99 5.15 -12.73
N VAL A 188 -8.76 4.74 -11.48
CA VAL A 188 -7.43 4.42 -10.94
C VAL A 188 -7.40 3.01 -10.37
N PRO A 189 -6.22 2.37 -10.30
CA PRO A 189 -6.05 1.04 -9.75
C PRO A 189 -6.60 0.90 -8.32
N ILE A 190 -7.05 -0.32 -7.98
CA ILE A 190 -7.60 -0.66 -6.65
C ILE A 190 -6.79 -1.78 -6.03
N VAL A 191 -6.38 -1.58 -4.77
CA VAL A 191 -5.79 -2.62 -3.93
C VAL A 191 -6.72 -2.93 -2.73
N VAL A 192 -6.99 -4.20 -2.49
CA VAL A 192 -7.91 -4.63 -1.42
C VAL A 192 -7.16 -5.31 -0.28
N GLY A 193 -7.57 -5.03 0.95
CA GLY A 193 -6.95 -5.63 2.14
C GLY A 193 -7.87 -5.67 3.35
N GLY A 194 -7.27 -5.83 4.53
CA GLY A 194 -8.00 -6.02 5.77
C GLY A 194 -8.45 -7.47 5.94
N GLY A 195 -7.63 -8.26 6.64
CA GLY A 195 -7.90 -9.67 6.92
C GLY A 195 -7.71 -10.64 5.76
N VAL A 196 -7.18 -10.20 4.62
CA VAL A 196 -6.93 -11.05 3.43
C VAL A 196 -6.01 -12.23 3.76
N LYS A 197 -6.41 -13.41 3.33
CA LYS A 197 -5.67 -14.68 3.44
C LYS A 197 -5.42 -15.28 2.06
N VAL A 198 -4.49 -16.22 1.97
CA VAL A 198 -4.18 -16.94 0.72
C VAL A 198 -5.42 -17.52 0.05
N ALA A 199 -6.36 -18.07 0.85
CA ALA A 199 -7.61 -18.64 0.35
C ALA A 199 -8.55 -17.64 -0.34
N ASP A 200 -8.45 -16.34 0.00
CA ASP A 200 -9.27 -15.27 -0.57
C ASP A 200 -8.76 -14.83 -1.95
N ILE A 201 -7.45 -14.99 -2.18
CA ILE A 201 -6.75 -14.42 -3.33
C ILE A 201 -7.40 -14.79 -4.68
N PRO A 202 -7.79 -16.05 -4.96
CA PRO A 202 -8.40 -16.39 -6.25
C PRO A 202 -9.71 -15.61 -6.49
N ALA A 203 -10.59 -15.52 -5.48
CA ALA A 203 -11.85 -14.81 -5.60
C ALA A 203 -11.64 -13.29 -5.72
N VAL A 204 -10.71 -12.73 -4.94
CA VAL A 204 -10.33 -11.30 -5.02
C VAL A 204 -9.77 -10.96 -6.40
N ALA A 205 -8.87 -11.77 -6.95
CA ALA A 205 -8.29 -11.53 -8.27
C ALA A 205 -9.34 -11.53 -9.40
N GLN A 206 -10.39 -12.36 -9.28
CA GLN A 206 -11.49 -12.44 -10.24
C GLN A 206 -12.42 -11.21 -10.24
N THR A 207 -12.39 -10.38 -9.19
CA THR A 207 -13.18 -9.12 -9.15
C THR A 207 -12.65 -8.06 -10.11
N GLY A 208 -11.44 -8.23 -10.64
CA GLY A 208 -10.79 -7.26 -11.52
C GLY A 208 -9.85 -6.29 -10.81
N VAL A 209 -9.87 -6.21 -9.47
CA VAL A 209 -8.96 -5.32 -8.72
C VAL A 209 -7.49 -5.59 -9.06
N ASP A 210 -6.64 -4.58 -8.85
CA ASP A 210 -5.26 -4.57 -9.36
C ASP A 210 -4.26 -5.18 -8.39
N GLY A 211 -4.66 -5.39 -7.12
CA GLY A 211 -3.78 -5.99 -6.13
C GLY A 211 -4.46 -6.27 -4.79
N PHE A 212 -3.66 -6.82 -3.90
CA PHE A 212 -4.03 -7.05 -2.50
C PHE A 212 -3.00 -6.42 -1.55
N PHE A 213 -3.45 -6.00 -0.35
CA PHE A 213 -2.52 -5.60 0.70
C PHE A 213 -2.73 -6.42 1.97
N VAL A 214 -1.63 -6.69 2.65
CA VAL A 214 -1.60 -7.47 3.90
C VAL A 214 -0.71 -6.81 4.95
N VAL A 215 -0.99 -7.12 6.21
CA VAL A 215 -0.15 -6.79 7.37
C VAL A 215 0.23 -8.09 8.08
N SER A 216 -0.62 -8.57 8.98
CA SER A 216 -0.34 -9.72 9.86
C SER A 216 -0.13 -11.04 9.11
N ALA A 217 -0.75 -11.21 7.94
CA ALA A 217 -0.57 -12.42 7.12
C ALA A 217 0.91 -12.68 6.77
N VAL A 218 1.71 -11.63 6.66
CA VAL A 218 3.17 -11.70 6.44
C VAL A 218 3.92 -11.37 7.72
N CYS A 219 3.63 -10.21 8.33
CA CYS A 219 4.42 -9.69 9.45
C CYS A 219 4.37 -10.56 10.70
N ALA A 220 3.26 -11.25 10.97
CA ALA A 220 3.10 -12.12 12.13
C ALA A 220 3.33 -13.61 11.79
N ALA A 221 3.62 -13.95 10.54
CA ALA A 221 3.88 -15.33 10.15
C ALA A 221 5.17 -15.87 10.81
N PRO A 222 5.23 -17.15 11.16
CA PRO A 222 6.47 -17.78 11.63
C PRO A 222 7.61 -17.66 10.62
N ASP A 223 7.30 -17.79 9.33
CA ASP A 223 8.18 -17.56 8.19
C ASP A 223 7.56 -16.51 7.25
N PRO A 224 7.94 -15.23 7.36
CA PRO A 224 7.40 -14.17 6.52
C PRO A 224 7.69 -14.37 5.02
N HIS A 225 8.83 -14.96 4.66
CA HIS A 225 9.15 -15.22 3.25
C HIS A 225 8.21 -16.28 2.64
N ALA A 226 8.01 -17.40 3.32
CA ALA A 226 7.11 -18.45 2.84
C ALA A 226 5.66 -17.92 2.73
N ALA A 227 5.17 -17.21 3.75
CA ALA A 227 3.83 -16.61 3.72
C ALA A 227 3.65 -15.58 2.60
N ALA A 228 4.65 -14.73 2.36
CA ALA A 228 4.65 -13.78 1.26
C ALA A 228 4.66 -14.49 -0.10
N GLN A 229 5.46 -15.54 -0.25
CA GLN A 229 5.57 -16.33 -1.47
C GLN A 229 4.25 -17.03 -1.83
N GLU A 230 3.57 -17.62 -0.86
CA GLU A 230 2.25 -18.24 -1.07
C GLU A 230 1.22 -17.24 -1.60
N LEU A 231 1.17 -16.04 -1.03
CA LEU A 231 0.26 -14.96 -1.46
C LEU A 231 0.54 -14.52 -2.91
N VAL A 232 1.82 -14.28 -3.24
CA VAL A 232 2.23 -13.86 -4.59
C VAL A 232 1.97 -14.95 -5.62
N GLN A 233 2.25 -16.22 -5.29
CA GLN A 233 1.98 -17.35 -6.18
C GLN A 233 0.48 -17.52 -6.42
N ALA A 234 -0.35 -17.42 -5.39
CA ALA A 234 -1.80 -17.51 -5.51
C ALA A 234 -2.35 -16.38 -6.41
N TRP A 235 -1.85 -15.13 -6.23
CA TRP A 235 -2.23 -13.99 -7.04
C TRP A 235 -1.88 -14.19 -8.52
N ASN A 236 -0.63 -14.54 -8.79
CA ASN A 236 -0.15 -14.74 -10.16
C ASN A 236 -0.90 -15.89 -10.87
N ALA A 237 -1.16 -17.00 -10.16
CA ALA A 237 -1.94 -18.11 -10.71
C ALA A 237 -3.38 -17.69 -11.04
N ALA A 238 -4.03 -16.90 -10.16
CA ALA A 238 -5.39 -16.44 -10.38
C ALA A 238 -5.49 -15.47 -11.56
N LYS A 239 -4.52 -14.54 -11.71
CA LYS A 239 -4.49 -13.58 -12.83
C LYS A 239 -4.16 -14.23 -14.18
N GLN A 240 -3.45 -15.36 -14.19
CA GLN A 240 -3.20 -16.13 -15.43
C GLN A 240 -4.42 -16.95 -15.87
N ALA A 241 -5.34 -17.26 -14.96
CA ALA A 241 -6.54 -18.03 -15.23
C ALA A 241 -7.76 -17.17 -15.64
N SER A 242 -7.65 -15.85 -15.53
CA SER A 242 -8.68 -14.86 -15.88
C SER A 242 -8.47 -14.35 -17.30
#